data_b45a026bb37827335b7937755944e4ad
#
_entry.id   b45a026bb37827335b7937755944e4ad
#
_cell.length_a   1.000
_cell.length_b   1.000
_cell.length_c   1.000
_cell.angle_alpha   90.00
_cell.angle_beta   90.00
_cell.angle_gamma   90.00
#
_symmetry.space_group_name_H-M   'P 1'
#
loop_
_entity.id
_entity.type
_entity.pdbx_description
1 polymer ?
#
loop_
_entity_poly.entity_id
_entity_poly.type
_entity_poly.pdbx_seq_one_letter_code
_entity_poly.pdbx_strand_id
1 'polypeptide(L)'
;GRNLLVTILQSRQSVADISAWSDAVSHIVETFLPLTQEFQIGNAINRSKWGCHNTTDYLRLLETLPDLKARYPGIVLAGSSVIDFEPLATLRTLFNGHQFDLDACCALLYVNRRGSPFSKQYGLFDLRRKLRLIATLASLSKRCASRLWITETNWPLLDTKPYTPNSGHPRSTVDEKTQAAYLSDYYRIAWQSGCVERVYWWQL
;
A
#
# COMPACT_ATOMS: atom_id res chain seq x y z
N GLY A 1 -15.73 -16.78 5.19
CA GLY A 1 -14.47 -17.03 4.47
C GLY A 1 -13.48 -15.90 4.76
N ARG A 2 -12.20 -16.14 4.52
CA ARG A 2 -11.17 -15.09 4.59
C ARG A 2 -11.04 -14.46 3.20
N ASN A 3 -10.99 -13.14 3.12
CA ASN A 3 -10.68 -12.45 1.87
C ASN A 3 -9.16 -12.40 1.69
N LEU A 4 -8.70 -12.81 0.53
CA LEU A 4 -7.29 -12.79 0.17
C LEU A 4 -7.03 -11.56 -0.71
N LEU A 5 -6.00 -10.79 -0.40
CA LEU A 5 -5.44 -9.75 -1.26
C LEU A 5 -4.09 -10.22 -1.79
N VAL A 6 -3.95 -10.33 -3.10
CA VAL A 6 -2.67 -10.66 -3.74
C VAL A 6 -1.93 -9.38 -4.11
N THR A 7 -0.71 -9.23 -3.61
CA THR A 7 0.16 -8.09 -3.95
C THR A 7 1.09 -8.46 -5.10
N ILE A 8 1.00 -7.75 -6.21
CA ILE A 8 1.85 -7.92 -7.38
C ILE A 8 3.01 -6.93 -7.30
N LEU A 9 4.21 -7.45 -7.11
CA LEU A 9 5.42 -6.65 -6.91
C LEU A 9 6.03 -6.22 -8.23
N GLN A 10 6.34 -4.94 -8.38
CA GLN A 10 7.15 -4.45 -9.49
C GLN A 10 8.64 -4.66 -9.23
N SER A 11 9.40 -4.69 -10.30
CA SER A 11 10.86 -4.75 -10.29
C SER A 11 11.47 -3.74 -11.25
N ARG A 12 12.79 -3.61 -11.25
CA ARG A 12 13.50 -2.81 -12.26
C ARG A 12 13.22 -3.31 -13.68
N GLN A 13 13.14 -4.62 -13.85
CA GLN A 13 12.84 -5.24 -15.13
C GLN A 13 11.40 -4.93 -15.58
N SER A 14 10.43 -4.95 -14.67
CA SER A 14 9.04 -4.58 -14.95
C SER A 14 8.91 -3.15 -15.49
N VAL A 15 9.70 -2.21 -14.94
CA VAL A 15 9.71 -0.81 -15.37
C VAL A 15 10.39 -0.66 -16.74
N ALA A 16 11.40 -1.47 -17.02
CA ALA A 16 12.13 -1.45 -18.29
C ALA A 16 11.35 -2.09 -19.43
N ASP A 17 10.53 -3.11 -19.14
CA ASP A 17 9.74 -3.87 -20.12
C ASP A 17 8.28 -3.93 -19.69
N ILE A 18 7.49 -2.98 -20.19
CA ILE A 18 6.06 -2.85 -19.88
C ILE A 18 5.24 -4.02 -20.46
N SER A 19 5.66 -4.60 -21.58
CA SER A 19 4.98 -5.77 -22.16
C SER A 19 5.13 -6.98 -21.25
N ALA A 20 6.36 -7.29 -20.85
CA ALA A 20 6.63 -8.37 -19.89
C ALA A 20 5.93 -8.16 -18.55
N TRP A 21 5.81 -6.90 -18.09
CA TRP A 21 5.02 -6.57 -16.92
C TRP A 21 3.54 -6.91 -17.09
N SER A 22 2.94 -6.49 -18.21
CA SER A 22 1.53 -6.76 -18.53
C SER A 22 1.24 -8.25 -18.57
N ASP A 23 2.13 -9.04 -19.21
CA ASP A 23 2.02 -10.49 -19.28
C ASP A 23 2.13 -11.16 -17.92
N ALA A 24 3.09 -10.71 -17.09
CA ALA A 24 3.28 -11.22 -15.73
C ALA A 24 2.07 -10.92 -14.84
N VAL A 25 1.52 -9.70 -14.90
CA VAL A 25 0.32 -9.32 -14.14
C VAL A 25 -0.88 -10.16 -14.57
N SER A 26 -1.09 -10.34 -15.89
CA SER A 26 -2.16 -11.17 -16.42
C SER A 26 -2.03 -12.62 -15.93
N HIS A 27 -0.83 -13.20 -16.00
CA HIS A 27 -0.58 -14.56 -15.55
C HIS A 27 -0.85 -14.73 -14.03
N ILE A 28 -0.43 -13.76 -13.21
CA ILE A 28 -0.70 -13.79 -11.77
C ILE A 28 -2.21 -13.70 -11.50
N VAL A 29 -2.91 -12.79 -12.19
CA VAL A 29 -4.37 -12.67 -12.06
C VAL A 29 -5.04 -13.97 -12.44
N GLU A 30 -4.73 -14.56 -13.58
CA GLU A 30 -5.28 -15.86 -14.03
C GLU A 30 -5.06 -16.96 -12.99
N THR A 31 -3.86 -17.04 -12.45
CA THR A 31 -3.49 -18.05 -11.45
C THR A 31 -4.29 -17.95 -10.17
N PHE A 32 -4.51 -16.73 -9.70
CA PHE A 32 -5.16 -16.48 -8.38
C PHE A 32 -6.66 -16.19 -8.48
N LEU A 33 -7.21 -15.96 -9.67
CA LEU A 33 -8.63 -15.66 -9.87
C LEU A 33 -9.60 -16.68 -9.22
N PRO A 34 -9.30 -17.99 -9.16
CA PRO A 34 -10.13 -18.96 -8.46
C PRO A 34 -10.16 -18.76 -6.93
N LEU A 35 -9.19 -18.05 -6.37
CA LEU A 35 -9.03 -17.83 -4.92
C LEU A 35 -9.43 -16.43 -4.49
N THR A 36 -9.22 -15.42 -5.33
CA THR A 36 -9.51 -14.02 -5.05
C THR A 36 -9.73 -13.21 -6.31
N GLN A 37 -10.49 -12.13 -6.16
CA GLN A 37 -10.63 -11.11 -7.20
C GLN A 37 -9.89 -9.81 -6.83
N GLU A 38 -9.16 -9.78 -5.71
CA GLU A 38 -8.55 -8.57 -5.16
C GLU A 38 -7.03 -8.58 -5.35
N PHE A 39 -6.52 -7.58 -6.07
CA PHE A 39 -5.10 -7.46 -6.40
C PHE A 39 -4.58 -6.07 -6.07
N GLN A 40 -3.49 -6.01 -5.31
CA GLN A 40 -2.73 -4.78 -5.12
C GLN A 40 -1.65 -4.69 -6.20
N ILE A 41 -1.60 -3.58 -6.90
CA ILE A 41 -0.63 -3.32 -7.95
C ILE A 41 0.54 -2.49 -7.40
N GLY A 42 1.69 -3.11 -7.38
CA GLY A 42 2.92 -2.52 -6.86
C GLY A 42 3.01 -2.55 -5.33
N ASN A 43 4.23 -2.33 -4.85
CA ASN A 43 4.56 -2.25 -3.43
C ASN A 43 5.70 -1.26 -3.20
N ALA A 44 5.57 -0.36 -2.22
CA ALA A 44 6.60 0.60 -1.84
C ALA A 44 7.19 1.37 -3.03
N ILE A 45 6.34 1.85 -3.94
CA ILE A 45 6.71 2.42 -5.24
C ILE A 45 7.57 3.68 -5.15
N ASN A 46 7.56 4.33 -4.00
CA ASN A 46 8.39 5.50 -3.68
C ASN A 46 9.77 5.11 -3.09
N ARG A 47 10.17 3.85 -3.24
CA ARG A 47 11.50 3.34 -2.84
C ARG A 47 12.18 2.70 -4.05
N SER A 48 13.25 3.31 -4.52
CA SER A 48 13.97 2.89 -5.74
C SER A 48 14.48 1.44 -5.71
N LYS A 49 14.74 0.91 -4.52
CA LYS A 49 15.11 -0.52 -4.35
C LYS A 49 14.03 -1.49 -4.84
N TRP A 50 12.77 -1.05 -4.95
CA TRP A 50 11.64 -1.83 -5.45
C TRP A 50 11.35 -1.60 -6.93
N GLY A 51 12.27 -0.97 -7.68
CA GLY A 51 12.21 -0.87 -9.14
C GLY A 51 11.88 0.50 -9.69
N CYS A 52 10.95 1.24 -9.10
CA CYS A 52 10.60 2.58 -9.56
C CYS A 52 11.62 3.63 -9.07
N HIS A 53 12.18 4.41 -9.97
CA HIS A 53 13.04 5.54 -9.60
C HIS A 53 12.23 6.79 -9.26
N ASN A 54 11.07 6.91 -9.87
CA ASN A 54 10.16 8.03 -9.72
C ASN A 54 8.71 7.56 -9.87
N THR A 55 7.77 8.44 -9.61
CA THR A 55 6.34 8.12 -9.71
C THR A 55 5.91 7.79 -11.16
N THR A 56 6.53 8.41 -12.16
CA THR A 56 6.18 8.16 -13.58
C THR A 56 6.45 6.71 -13.98
N ASP A 57 7.51 6.08 -13.46
CA ASP A 57 7.78 4.67 -13.69
C ASP A 57 6.59 3.80 -13.26
N TYR A 58 6.06 4.08 -12.08
CA TYR A 58 4.89 3.37 -11.57
C TYR A 58 3.62 3.66 -12.38
N LEU A 59 3.40 4.92 -12.77
CA LEU A 59 2.22 5.30 -13.54
C LEU A 59 2.17 4.61 -14.91
N ARG A 60 3.32 4.40 -15.54
CA ARG A 60 3.42 3.61 -16.79
C ARG A 60 3.01 2.15 -16.58
N LEU A 61 3.34 1.55 -15.42
CA LEU A 61 2.89 0.20 -15.09
C LEU A 61 1.36 0.15 -14.93
N LEU A 62 0.76 1.20 -14.36
CA LEU A 62 -0.70 1.28 -14.18
C LEU A 62 -1.46 1.46 -15.51
N GLU A 63 -0.84 1.99 -16.55
CA GLU A 63 -1.47 2.14 -17.88
C GLU A 63 -1.81 0.79 -18.55
N THR A 64 -1.31 -0.32 -18.04
CA THR A 64 -1.69 -1.66 -18.52
C THR A 64 -3.00 -2.17 -17.89
N LEU A 65 -3.51 -1.50 -16.85
CA LEU A 65 -4.68 -1.97 -16.08
C LEU A 65 -6.02 -1.88 -16.84
N PRO A 66 -6.27 -0.91 -17.74
CA PRO A 66 -7.50 -0.91 -18.53
C PRO A 66 -7.69 -2.18 -19.34
N ASP A 67 -6.66 -2.69 -20.00
CA ASP A 67 -6.70 -3.94 -20.76
C ASP A 67 -6.92 -5.15 -19.83
N LEU A 68 -6.27 -5.15 -18.67
CA LEU A 68 -6.47 -6.18 -17.65
C LEU A 68 -7.93 -6.20 -17.15
N LYS A 69 -8.52 -5.05 -16.85
CA LYS A 69 -9.92 -4.93 -16.43
C LYS A 69 -10.90 -5.31 -17.54
N ALA A 70 -10.60 -4.99 -18.78
CA ALA A 70 -11.41 -5.41 -19.92
C ALA A 70 -11.44 -6.94 -20.06
N ARG A 71 -10.31 -7.61 -19.79
CA ARG A 71 -10.20 -9.06 -19.80
C ARG A 71 -10.86 -9.74 -18.59
N TYR A 72 -10.77 -9.10 -17.40
CA TYR A 72 -11.27 -9.62 -16.12
C TYR A 72 -12.15 -8.57 -15.41
N PRO A 73 -13.39 -8.33 -15.88
CA PRO A 73 -14.21 -7.20 -15.40
C PRO A 73 -14.62 -7.29 -13.91
N GLY A 74 -14.49 -8.48 -13.30
CA GLY A 74 -14.83 -8.69 -11.89
C GLY A 74 -13.71 -8.41 -10.90
N ILE A 75 -12.49 -8.09 -11.36
CA ILE A 75 -11.36 -7.88 -10.46
C ILE A 75 -11.39 -6.50 -9.80
N VAL A 76 -10.86 -6.45 -8.59
CA VAL A 76 -10.69 -5.24 -7.78
C VAL A 76 -9.20 -4.91 -7.74
N LEU A 77 -8.83 -3.75 -8.25
CA LEU A 77 -7.45 -3.29 -8.33
C LEU A 77 -7.20 -2.20 -7.29
N ALA A 78 -6.30 -2.46 -6.35
CA ALA A 78 -5.84 -1.50 -5.36
C ALA A 78 -4.47 -0.94 -5.76
N GLY A 79 -4.25 0.37 -5.58
CA GLY A 79 -3.00 1.01 -5.97
C GLY A 79 -2.72 2.29 -5.19
N SER A 80 -1.83 3.07 -5.69
CA SER A 80 -0.97 4.06 -5.07
C SER A 80 0.24 3.40 -4.41
N SER A 81 0.08 2.40 -3.55
CA SER A 81 1.14 1.53 -2.99
C SER A 81 2.36 2.29 -2.41
N VAL A 82 2.11 3.52 -1.91
CA VAL A 82 3.15 4.36 -1.30
C VAL A 82 3.43 3.87 0.11
N ILE A 83 4.72 3.65 0.42
CA ILE A 83 5.16 3.27 1.77
C ILE A 83 5.47 4.51 2.60
N ASP A 84 5.21 4.42 3.90
CA ASP A 84 5.30 5.51 4.87
C ASP A 84 4.32 6.66 4.54
N PHE A 85 4.38 7.72 5.33
CA PHE A 85 3.57 8.90 5.08
C PHE A 85 4.33 9.90 4.20
N GLU A 86 4.15 9.76 2.89
CA GLU A 86 4.69 10.66 1.87
C GLU A 86 3.59 11.28 1.02
N PRO A 87 2.94 12.36 1.49
CA PRO A 87 1.76 12.93 0.83
C PRO A 87 1.99 13.34 -0.62
N LEU A 88 3.18 13.84 -0.97
CA LEU A 88 3.50 14.23 -2.34
C LEU A 88 3.60 13.03 -3.29
N ALA A 89 4.14 11.91 -2.81
CA ALA A 89 4.17 10.68 -3.61
C ALA A 89 2.74 10.18 -3.85
N THR A 90 1.90 10.12 -2.79
CA THR A 90 0.48 9.76 -2.90
C THR A 90 -0.26 10.71 -3.85
N LEU A 91 -0.05 12.02 -3.72
CA LEU A 91 -0.68 13.00 -4.60
C LEU A 91 -0.31 12.72 -6.07
N ARG A 92 0.96 12.50 -6.38
CA ARG A 92 1.42 12.23 -7.75
C ARG A 92 0.84 10.95 -8.34
N THR A 93 0.63 9.90 -7.51
CA THR A 93 -0.01 8.66 -7.98
C THR A 93 -1.50 8.80 -8.25
N LEU A 94 -2.18 9.75 -7.63
CA LEU A 94 -3.62 9.92 -7.72
C LEU A 94 -4.06 11.09 -8.63
N PHE A 95 -3.19 12.10 -8.83
CA PHE A 95 -3.48 13.29 -9.63
C PHE A 95 -2.44 13.44 -10.74
N ASN A 96 -2.74 12.87 -11.90
CA ASN A 96 -1.85 12.85 -13.06
C ASN A 96 -2.68 12.70 -14.36
N GLY A 97 -2.01 12.73 -15.51
CA GLY A 97 -2.62 12.60 -16.83
C GLY A 97 -2.70 11.17 -17.38
N HIS A 98 -2.12 10.18 -16.70
CA HIS A 98 -2.12 8.78 -17.12
C HIS A 98 -3.52 8.18 -17.04
N GLN A 99 -3.80 7.18 -17.87
CA GLN A 99 -5.13 6.56 -17.97
C GLN A 99 -5.13 5.19 -17.26
N PHE A 100 -5.77 5.14 -16.12
CA PHE A 100 -6.04 3.93 -15.33
C PHE A 100 -7.14 4.22 -14.32
N ASP A 101 -7.75 3.16 -13.77
CA ASP A 101 -8.74 3.25 -12.70
C ASP A 101 -8.41 2.23 -11.61
N LEU A 102 -8.38 2.71 -10.36
CA LEU A 102 -8.19 1.92 -9.16
C LEU A 102 -9.50 1.83 -8.38
N ASP A 103 -9.83 0.65 -7.91
CA ASP A 103 -11.03 0.41 -7.10
C ASP A 103 -10.80 0.72 -5.61
N ALA A 104 -9.54 0.81 -5.19
CA ALA A 104 -9.15 1.26 -3.85
C ALA A 104 -7.78 1.93 -3.87
N CYS A 105 -7.63 2.97 -3.06
CA CYS A 105 -6.33 3.51 -2.71
C CYS A 105 -5.71 2.60 -1.66
N CYS A 106 -4.50 2.11 -1.87
CA CYS A 106 -3.75 1.40 -0.85
C CYS A 106 -2.52 2.18 -0.39
N ALA A 107 -2.19 2.04 0.89
CA ALA A 107 -1.02 2.64 1.51
C ALA A 107 -0.35 1.65 2.47
N LEU A 108 0.98 1.60 2.42
CA LEU A 108 1.80 0.86 3.36
C LEU A 108 2.18 1.82 4.49
N LEU A 109 1.20 2.07 5.39
CA LEU A 109 1.26 3.20 6.30
C LEU A 109 1.82 2.81 7.67
N TYR A 110 3.11 2.95 7.81
CA TYR A 110 3.80 2.82 9.09
C TYR A 110 3.73 4.11 9.92
N VAL A 111 3.75 3.94 11.23
CA VAL A 111 3.94 5.08 12.13
C VAL A 111 5.36 5.62 11.97
N ASN A 112 5.50 6.94 12.06
CA ASN A 112 6.79 7.61 11.91
C ASN A 112 7.87 6.95 12.76
N ARG A 113 8.90 6.42 12.08
CA ARG A 113 10.00 5.66 12.69
C ARG A 113 9.53 4.56 13.66
N ARG A 114 8.33 4.05 13.41
CA ARG A 114 7.67 3.02 14.21
C ARG A 114 7.61 3.34 15.71
N GLY A 115 7.38 4.59 16.02
CA GLY A 115 7.02 5.00 17.36
C GLY A 115 5.57 4.63 17.71
N SER A 116 5.06 5.17 18.82
CA SER A 116 3.66 4.97 19.22
C SER A 116 2.68 5.38 18.11
N PRO A 117 1.52 4.70 17.96
CA PRO A 117 0.44 5.13 17.05
C PRO A 117 -0.03 6.57 17.22
N PHE A 118 0.24 7.17 18.39
CA PHE A 118 -0.06 8.57 18.70
C PHE A 118 1.04 9.56 18.31
N SER A 119 2.19 9.05 17.85
CA SER A 119 3.32 9.89 17.45
C SER A 119 2.96 10.76 16.26
N LYS A 120 3.43 12.02 16.30
CA LYS A 120 3.19 13.01 15.25
C LYS A 120 4.40 13.07 14.31
N GLN A 121 4.14 13.08 13.01
CA GLN A 121 5.12 13.37 11.97
C GLN A 121 4.96 14.83 11.52
N TYR A 122 6.06 15.51 11.28
CA TYR A 122 6.06 16.95 10.94
C TYR A 122 5.32 17.82 11.95
N GLY A 123 5.31 17.44 13.24
CA GLY A 123 4.64 18.16 14.31
C GLY A 123 3.11 18.13 14.28
N LEU A 124 2.50 17.79 13.16
CA LEU A 124 1.05 17.89 12.92
C LEU A 124 0.36 16.54 12.69
N PHE A 125 0.97 15.65 11.92
CA PHE A 125 0.30 14.45 11.42
C PHE A 125 0.45 13.26 12.37
N ASP A 126 -0.52 13.04 13.26
CA ASP A 126 -0.77 11.78 13.92
C ASP A 126 -1.40 10.75 12.93
N LEU A 127 -1.57 9.51 13.36
CA LEU A 127 -2.13 8.46 12.50
C LEU A 127 -3.51 8.83 11.95
N ARG A 128 -4.40 9.38 12.78
CA ARG A 128 -5.75 9.77 12.34
C ARG A 128 -5.72 10.82 11.22
N ARG A 129 -4.87 11.85 11.35
CA ARG A 129 -4.72 12.88 10.33
C ARG A 129 -4.09 12.37 9.04
N LYS A 130 -3.14 11.44 9.16
CA LYS A 130 -2.55 10.76 8.00
C LYS A 130 -3.61 9.99 7.21
N LEU A 131 -4.41 9.16 7.89
CA LEU A 131 -5.49 8.40 7.28
C LEU A 131 -6.51 9.30 6.58
N ARG A 132 -6.96 10.36 7.27
CA ARG A 132 -7.91 11.32 6.69
C ARG A 132 -7.34 12.03 5.46
N LEU A 133 -6.08 12.44 5.48
CA LEU A 133 -5.47 13.09 4.33
C LEU A 133 -5.41 12.14 3.13
N ILE A 134 -4.96 10.89 3.31
CA ILE A 134 -4.89 9.90 2.22
C ILE A 134 -6.30 9.60 1.68
N ALA A 135 -7.28 9.39 2.57
CA ALA A 135 -8.67 9.16 2.16
C ALA A 135 -9.26 10.34 1.38
N THR A 136 -8.96 11.58 1.81
CA THR A 136 -9.38 12.78 1.09
C THR A 136 -8.75 12.85 -0.29
N LEU A 137 -7.45 12.55 -0.42
CA LEU A 137 -6.79 12.49 -1.73
C LEU A 137 -7.44 11.43 -2.62
N ALA A 138 -7.74 10.25 -2.10
CA ALA A 138 -8.44 9.20 -2.84
C ALA A 138 -9.83 9.67 -3.31
N SER A 139 -10.62 10.29 -2.42
CA SER A 139 -11.98 10.74 -2.74
C SER A 139 -12.04 11.88 -3.76
N LEU A 140 -11.00 12.70 -3.84
CA LEU A 140 -10.90 13.79 -4.81
C LEU A 140 -10.28 13.36 -6.14
N SER A 141 -9.67 12.17 -6.19
CA SER A 141 -9.03 11.65 -7.39
C SER A 141 -10.07 11.13 -8.39
N LYS A 142 -9.83 11.42 -9.67
CA LYS A 142 -10.58 10.80 -10.78
C LYS A 142 -10.01 9.41 -11.15
N ARG A 143 -8.90 9.00 -10.55
CA ARG A 143 -8.17 7.75 -10.85
C ARG A 143 -8.39 6.66 -9.81
N CYS A 144 -9.14 6.95 -8.75
CA CYS A 144 -9.33 6.01 -7.65
C CYS A 144 -10.73 6.13 -7.06
N ALA A 145 -11.34 5.02 -6.74
CA ALA A 145 -12.55 5.03 -5.94
C ALA A 145 -12.25 5.51 -4.50
N SER A 146 -13.26 6.08 -3.84
CA SER A 146 -13.16 6.64 -2.48
C SER A 146 -13.10 5.53 -1.41
N ARG A 147 -12.15 4.59 -1.55
CA ARG A 147 -11.90 3.47 -0.63
C ARG A 147 -10.44 3.51 -0.22
N LEU A 148 -10.16 3.39 1.08
CA LEU A 148 -8.79 3.35 1.59
C LEU A 148 -8.50 2.02 2.28
N TRP A 149 -7.46 1.34 1.83
CA TRP A 149 -6.92 0.13 2.43
C TRP A 149 -5.51 0.40 2.94
N ILE A 150 -5.25 0.07 4.19
CA ILE A 150 -3.90 0.04 4.72
C ILE A 150 -3.38 -1.38 4.56
N THR A 151 -2.55 -1.58 3.55
CA THR A 151 -2.13 -2.91 3.12
C THR A 151 -0.86 -3.41 3.79
N GLU A 152 -0.19 -2.53 4.54
CA GLU A 152 0.97 -2.92 5.31
C GLU A 152 1.17 -1.99 6.52
N THR A 153 1.24 -2.56 7.70
CA THR A 153 1.70 -1.91 8.93
C THR A 153 2.20 -2.94 9.92
N ASN A 154 3.19 -2.61 10.74
CA ASN A 154 3.65 -3.43 11.86
C ASN A 154 4.65 -2.69 12.74
N TRP A 155 5.08 -3.38 13.82
CA TRP A 155 6.26 -3.05 14.63
C TRP A 155 7.13 -4.29 14.74
N PRO A 156 8.44 -4.21 14.41
CA PRO A 156 9.36 -5.34 14.58
C PRO A 156 9.58 -5.62 16.06
N LEU A 157 9.70 -6.91 16.39
CA LEU A 157 10.03 -7.34 17.74
C LEU A 157 11.54 -7.25 18.01
N LEU A 158 11.89 -6.99 19.26
CA LEU A 158 13.26 -7.10 19.75
C LEU A 158 13.78 -8.54 19.57
N ASP A 159 15.05 -8.64 19.22
CA ASP A 159 15.81 -9.90 19.16
C ASP A 159 15.24 -11.00 18.24
N THR A 160 14.25 -10.67 17.41
CA THR A 160 13.76 -11.61 16.40
C THR A 160 14.70 -11.64 15.19
N LYS A 161 15.27 -12.82 14.91
CA LYS A 161 16.14 -13.11 13.76
C LYS A 161 15.53 -14.27 12.97
N PRO A 162 15.78 -14.34 11.65
CA PRO A 162 16.52 -13.41 10.79
C PRO A 162 15.65 -12.34 10.14
N TYR A 163 14.33 -12.35 10.33
CA TYR A 163 13.37 -11.60 9.53
C TYR A 163 12.50 -10.64 10.37
N THR A 164 13.12 -9.76 11.09
CA THR A 164 12.36 -8.57 11.44
C THR A 164 12.15 -7.77 10.17
N PRO A 165 10.92 -7.35 9.84
CA PRO A 165 10.69 -6.33 8.83
C PRO A 165 11.30 -5.03 9.36
N ASN A 166 12.59 -4.96 9.16
CA ASN A 166 13.40 -3.95 9.75
C ASN A 166 13.33 -2.72 8.86
N SER A 167 12.85 -1.64 9.40
CA SER A 167 13.13 -0.31 8.84
C SER A 167 14.65 -0.02 8.81
N GLY A 168 15.49 -1.00 9.14
CA GLY A 168 16.93 -0.90 9.18
C GLY A 168 17.47 -0.24 10.46
N HIS A 169 16.64 0.01 11.47
CA HIS A 169 17.09 0.72 12.65
C HIS A 169 16.71 0.02 13.96
N PRO A 170 17.68 -0.38 14.82
CA PRO A 170 17.40 -1.02 16.12
C PRO A 170 16.42 -0.26 17.02
N ARG A 171 16.34 1.07 16.85
CA ARG A 171 15.44 1.94 17.64
C ARG A 171 13.96 1.81 17.27
N SER A 172 13.62 1.06 16.24
CA SER A 172 12.23 0.86 15.82
C SER A 172 11.62 -0.46 16.28
N THR A 173 12.39 -1.27 17.01
CA THR A 173 11.92 -2.53 17.59
C THR A 173 11.25 -2.30 18.93
N VAL A 174 10.29 -3.16 19.26
CA VAL A 174 9.52 -3.12 20.52
C VAL A 174 9.41 -4.53 21.11
N ASP A 175 9.11 -4.62 22.40
CA ASP A 175 8.75 -5.90 23.02
C ASP A 175 7.34 -6.36 22.61
N GLU A 176 7.01 -7.62 22.84
CA GLU A 176 5.72 -8.22 22.47
C GLU A 176 4.52 -7.49 23.10
N LYS A 177 4.62 -7.07 24.36
CA LYS A 177 3.56 -6.36 25.05
C LYS A 177 3.28 -5.00 24.40
N THR A 178 4.35 -4.27 24.09
CA THR A 178 4.27 -2.99 23.38
C THR A 178 3.74 -3.17 21.96
N GLN A 179 4.18 -4.21 21.25
CA GLN A 179 3.68 -4.54 19.91
C GLN A 179 2.17 -4.80 19.94
N ALA A 180 1.70 -5.62 20.87
CA ALA A 180 0.27 -5.93 21.02
C ALA A 180 -0.55 -4.68 21.36
N ALA A 181 -0.05 -3.81 22.23
CA ALA A 181 -0.70 -2.55 22.56
C ALA A 181 -0.77 -1.62 21.34
N TYR A 182 0.32 -1.48 20.61
CA TYR A 182 0.38 -0.63 19.41
C TYR A 182 -0.49 -1.17 18.26
N LEU A 183 -0.55 -2.49 18.09
CA LEU A 183 -1.47 -3.14 17.16
C LEU A 183 -2.92 -2.76 17.51
N SER A 184 -3.32 -2.95 18.75
CA SER A 184 -4.67 -2.62 19.23
C SER A 184 -5.00 -1.13 19.01
N ASP A 185 -4.08 -0.23 19.38
CA ASP A 185 -4.26 1.21 19.21
C ASP A 185 -4.35 1.61 17.73
N TYR A 186 -3.51 1.03 16.86
CA TYR A 186 -3.54 1.32 15.43
C TYR A 186 -4.89 0.94 14.82
N TYR A 187 -5.37 -0.27 15.08
CA TYR A 187 -6.65 -0.75 14.56
C TYR A 187 -7.81 0.08 15.11
N ARG A 188 -7.78 0.44 16.40
CA ARG A 188 -8.78 1.30 17.03
C ARG A 188 -8.82 2.69 16.38
N ILE A 189 -7.66 3.32 16.15
CA ILE A 189 -7.57 4.63 15.49
C ILE A 189 -8.06 4.54 14.04
N ALA A 190 -7.68 3.50 13.31
CA ALA A 190 -8.13 3.28 11.94
C ALA A 190 -9.65 3.11 11.87
N TRP A 191 -10.22 2.25 12.72
CA TRP A 191 -11.66 2.07 12.86
C TRP A 191 -12.39 3.37 13.18
N GLN A 192 -11.96 4.07 14.23
CA GLN A 192 -12.56 5.32 14.68
C GLN A 192 -12.38 6.48 13.69
N SER A 193 -11.46 6.37 12.73
CA SER A 193 -11.29 7.38 11.68
C SER A 193 -12.50 7.45 10.76
N GLY A 194 -13.21 6.31 10.57
CA GLY A 194 -14.34 6.15 9.67
C GLY A 194 -13.97 6.21 8.18
N CYS A 195 -12.68 6.28 7.83
CA CYS A 195 -12.24 6.43 6.44
C CYS A 195 -11.39 5.25 5.93
N VAL A 196 -11.13 4.25 6.76
CA VAL A 196 -10.35 3.06 6.39
C VAL A 196 -11.28 1.86 6.31
N GLU A 197 -11.29 1.18 5.17
CA GLU A 197 -12.10 0.00 4.97
C GLU A 197 -11.39 -1.27 5.47
N ARG A 198 -10.06 -1.34 5.29
CA ARG A 198 -9.25 -2.51 5.67
C ARG A 198 -7.89 -2.11 6.21
N VAL A 199 -7.39 -2.93 7.16
CA VAL A 199 -6.01 -2.85 7.66
C VAL A 199 -5.43 -4.25 7.66
N TYR A 200 -4.24 -4.39 7.05
CA TYR A 200 -3.50 -5.63 7.02
C TYR A 200 -2.24 -5.49 7.88
N TRP A 201 -2.09 -6.42 8.81
CA TRP A 201 -0.83 -6.57 9.53
C TRP A 201 0.18 -7.32 8.66
N TRP A 202 1.36 -6.73 8.52
CA TRP A 202 2.40 -7.35 7.71
C TRP A 202 3.31 -8.20 8.56
N GLN A 203 3.35 -9.48 8.19
CA GLN A 203 4.17 -10.56 8.74
C GLN A 203 3.83 -10.92 10.20
N LEU A 204 3.13 -12.01 10.33
CA LEU A 204 2.91 -12.73 11.58
C LEU A 204 4.07 -13.68 11.84
#